data_62561d4b2127d4f3f120a812ca387fc5
#
_entry.id   62561d4b2127d4f3f120a812ca387fc5
#
_cell.length_a   1.000
_cell.length_b   1.000
_cell.length_c   1.000
_cell.angle_alpha   90.00
_cell.angle_beta   90.00
_cell.angle_gamma   90.00
#
_symmetry.space_group_name_H-M   'P 1'
#
loop_
_entity.id
_entity.type
_entity.pdbx_description
1 polymer ?
#
loop_
_entity_poly.entity_id
_entity_poly.type
_entity_poly.pdbx_seq_one_letter_code
_entity_poly.pdbx_strand_id
1 'polypeptide(L)'
;MTLDVATIRRDFPALASGTAYFDGPGGSQVPRQVAEAMAATMTSGLSNRGAVTAAERRADGVVMAARQAVGDLVGCDPGGVLFARSMTQATYDISRALAKEWSEGDEVVVTRVDHDANIRPWVQAAESVGAVARWVDFDRETAELTVDAVREQLSARTRVVAVTGASNVLGTRPDLPAIARAVHDAGALLYVDGVHLTPHAPVDVAELGADFFACSPYKFFGGHHGVVVAAPELLERIHPDKLLPAADDVPERFELGTLPYELLAGTTAAVDFIAGLASEAADRRTRVLESMRALEKYEDELFGKLLEGLRGIPGVRLYGDPERRTPTAFFTVAGHDNREVYEHLAAAGVNAPASSFYAIEASRWLGLGDGGAVRAGLAPYTNEDDVDRLLAGVAEVAR
;
A
#
# COMPACT_ATOMS: atom_id res chain seq x y z
N MET A 1 4.14 -5.23 24.16
CA MET A 1 2.89 -6.00 24.11
C MET A 1 3.08 -7.14 23.15
N THR A 2 2.49 -8.31 23.36
CA THR A 2 2.65 -9.48 22.49
C THR A 2 1.36 -9.63 21.69
N LEU A 3 1.48 -9.81 20.37
CA LEU A 3 0.32 -10.04 19.49
C LEU A 3 -0.26 -11.44 19.74
N ASP A 4 -1.56 -11.55 20.01
CA ASP A 4 -2.25 -12.85 20.13
C ASP A 4 -2.78 -13.29 18.76
N VAL A 5 -1.92 -13.89 17.96
CA VAL A 5 -2.24 -14.33 16.59
C VAL A 5 -3.33 -15.39 16.58
N ALA A 6 -3.39 -16.26 17.57
CA ALA A 6 -4.44 -17.28 17.64
C ALA A 6 -5.84 -16.66 17.83
N THR A 7 -5.94 -15.57 18.58
CA THR A 7 -7.17 -14.78 18.71
C THR A 7 -7.46 -14.02 17.42
N ILE A 8 -6.48 -13.34 16.85
CA ILE A 8 -6.63 -12.59 15.60
C ILE A 8 -7.15 -13.49 14.47
N ARG A 9 -6.60 -14.68 14.30
CA ARG A 9 -7.02 -15.65 13.26
C ARG A 9 -8.51 -16.01 13.33
N ARG A 10 -9.12 -16.02 14.51
CA ARG A 10 -10.55 -16.33 14.69
C ARG A 10 -11.48 -15.28 14.09
N ASP A 11 -11.00 -14.06 13.94
CA ASP A 11 -11.74 -12.95 13.33
C ASP A 11 -11.81 -13.04 11.80
N PHE A 12 -11.00 -13.90 11.17
CA PHE A 12 -10.93 -14.07 9.72
C PHE A 12 -11.64 -15.35 9.24
N PRO A 13 -12.90 -15.27 8.80
CA PRO A 13 -13.67 -16.47 8.38
C PRO A 13 -13.02 -17.24 7.23
N ALA A 14 -12.29 -16.56 6.34
CA ALA A 14 -11.60 -17.19 5.20
C ALA A 14 -10.55 -18.23 5.63
N LEU A 15 -9.95 -18.09 6.81
CA LEU A 15 -8.96 -19.03 7.34
C LEU A 15 -9.55 -20.40 7.73
N ALA A 16 -10.88 -20.49 7.86
CA ALA A 16 -11.55 -21.76 8.13
C ALA A 16 -11.38 -22.79 6.98
N SER A 17 -11.00 -22.35 5.79
CA SER A 17 -10.64 -23.24 4.67
C SER A 17 -9.37 -24.06 4.92
N GLY A 18 -8.56 -23.67 5.91
CA GLY A 18 -7.24 -24.26 6.16
C GLY A 18 -6.16 -23.86 5.15
N THR A 19 -6.43 -22.91 4.26
CA THR A 19 -5.44 -22.36 3.32
C THR A 19 -4.43 -21.47 4.05
N ALA A 20 -3.14 -21.64 3.78
CA ALA A 20 -2.08 -20.73 4.19
C ALA A 20 -1.95 -19.60 3.15
N TYR A 21 -2.31 -18.37 3.54
CA TYR A 21 -2.33 -17.22 2.64
C TYR A 21 -1.03 -16.41 2.76
N PHE A 22 -0.26 -16.37 1.66
CA PHE A 22 0.96 -15.56 1.52
C PHE A 22 0.83 -14.47 0.46
N ASP A 23 -0.38 -14.15 0.03
CA ASP A 23 -0.65 -13.11 -0.95
C ASP A 23 -1.13 -11.78 -0.34
N GLY A 24 -0.86 -11.56 0.95
CA GLY A 24 -1.12 -10.29 1.65
C GLY A 24 -0.71 -9.05 0.86
N PRO A 25 0.46 -9.01 0.20
CA PRO A 25 0.84 -7.90 -0.68
C PRO A 25 -0.09 -7.69 -1.88
N GLY A 26 -0.88 -8.69 -2.27
CA GLY A 26 -1.94 -8.62 -3.28
C GLY A 26 -3.28 -8.13 -2.73
N GLY A 27 -3.58 -8.45 -1.47
CA GLY A 27 -4.79 -8.10 -0.74
C GLY A 27 -4.94 -8.98 0.50
N SER A 28 -5.33 -8.39 1.62
CA SER A 28 -5.56 -9.12 2.87
C SER A 28 -6.90 -9.83 2.88
N GLN A 29 -7.03 -10.86 3.72
CA GLN A 29 -8.33 -11.37 4.09
C GLN A 29 -9.09 -10.34 4.93
N VAL A 30 -10.43 -10.45 5.01
CA VAL A 30 -11.30 -9.47 5.67
C VAL A 30 -11.80 -10.06 7.00
N PRO A 31 -11.62 -9.35 8.12
CA PRO A 31 -12.18 -9.78 9.40
C PRO A 31 -13.70 -9.59 9.43
N ARG A 32 -14.38 -10.43 10.23
CA ARG A 32 -15.83 -10.46 10.34
C ARG A 32 -16.43 -9.08 10.62
N GLN A 33 -15.85 -8.32 11.52
CA GLN A 33 -16.32 -7.01 11.96
C GLN A 33 -16.39 -6.00 10.82
N VAL A 34 -15.46 -6.08 9.88
CA VAL A 34 -15.44 -5.22 8.68
C VAL A 34 -16.58 -5.57 7.73
N ALA A 35 -16.78 -6.87 7.46
CA ALA A 35 -17.86 -7.34 6.60
C ALA A 35 -19.24 -6.98 7.21
N GLU A 36 -19.41 -7.13 8.54
CA GLU A 36 -20.63 -6.78 9.27
C GLU A 36 -20.89 -5.26 9.21
N ALA A 37 -19.88 -4.41 9.38
CA ALA A 37 -20.02 -2.94 9.26
C ALA A 37 -20.48 -2.52 7.86
N MET A 38 -19.92 -3.15 6.81
CA MET A 38 -20.32 -2.91 5.43
C MET A 38 -21.80 -3.30 5.20
N ALA A 39 -22.19 -4.52 5.61
CA ALA A 39 -23.55 -5.02 5.47
C ALA A 39 -24.57 -4.17 6.26
N ALA A 40 -24.24 -3.79 7.49
CA ALA A 40 -25.07 -2.91 8.31
C ALA A 40 -25.28 -1.53 7.66
N THR A 41 -24.22 -0.98 7.07
CA THR A 41 -24.29 0.31 6.35
C THR A 41 -25.21 0.20 5.14
N MET A 42 -25.06 -0.82 4.29
CA MET A 42 -25.91 -1.03 3.11
C MET A 42 -27.41 -1.12 3.45
N THR A 43 -27.75 -1.65 4.62
CA THR A 43 -29.15 -1.85 5.07
C THR A 43 -29.68 -0.73 5.96
N SER A 44 -28.89 0.30 6.25
CA SER A 44 -29.23 1.35 7.25
C SER A 44 -30.13 2.47 6.74
N GLY A 45 -30.60 2.46 5.50
CA GLY A 45 -31.43 3.52 4.91
C GLY A 45 -30.63 4.79 4.67
N LEU A 46 -29.71 4.75 3.71
CA LEU A 46 -28.86 5.86 3.26
C LEU A 46 -29.48 6.64 2.09
N SER A 47 -29.05 7.88 1.92
CA SER A 47 -29.18 8.69 0.71
C SER A 47 -27.85 9.35 0.38
N ASN A 48 -27.81 10.30 -0.56
CA ASN A 48 -26.62 11.13 -0.75
C ASN A 48 -26.35 11.98 0.51
N ARG A 49 -25.11 12.45 0.67
CA ARG A 49 -24.70 13.34 1.78
C ARG A 49 -25.53 14.60 1.84
N GLY A 50 -25.78 15.08 3.03
CA GLY A 50 -26.53 16.31 3.30
C GLY A 50 -26.88 16.46 4.77
N ALA A 51 -27.63 17.53 5.09
CA ALA A 51 -27.95 17.90 6.47
C ALA A 51 -29.46 17.90 6.80
N VAL A 52 -30.32 17.66 5.82
CA VAL A 52 -31.77 17.86 5.97
C VAL A 52 -32.47 16.63 6.52
N THR A 53 -32.24 15.47 5.91
CA THR A 53 -32.86 14.19 6.32
C THR A 53 -31.97 13.37 7.22
N ALA A 54 -32.55 12.43 7.96
CA ALA A 54 -31.76 11.49 8.75
C ALA A 54 -30.86 10.59 7.89
N ALA A 55 -31.32 10.23 6.68
CA ALA A 55 -30.54 9.43 5.72
C ALA A 55 -29.33 10.20 5.19
N GLU A 56 -29.48 11.48 4.88
CA GLU A 56 -28.37 12.36 4.48
C GLU A 56 -27.32 12.49 5.57
N ARG A 57 -27.75 12.81 6.81
CA ARG A 57 -26.82 12.94 7.94
C ARG A 57 -26.10 11.63 8.26
N ARG A 58 -26.76 10.48 8.03
CA ARG A 58 -26.13 9.18 8.22
C ARG A 58 -25.03 8.96 7.17
N ALA A 59 -25.29 9.25 5.90
CA ALA A 59 -24.29 9.16 4.84
C ALA A 59 -23.11 10.08 5.11
N ASP A 60 -23.37 11.32 5.52
CA ASP A 60 -22.32 12.28 5.88
C ASP A 60 -21.48 11.79 7.07
N GLY A 61 -22.14 11.29 8.10
CA GLY A 61 -21.47 10.71 9.28
C GLY A 61 -20.54 9.53 8.93
N VAL A 62 -20.92 8.66 7.99
CA VAL A 62 -20.06 7.58 7.50
C VAL A 62 -18.81 8.13 6.83
N VAL A 63 -18.93 9.13 5.97
CA VAL A 63 -17.77 9.74 5.29
C VAL A 63 -16.82 10.39 6.28
N MET A 64 -17.38 11.20 7.21
CA MET A 64 -16.57 11.90 8.21
C MET A 64 -15.86 10.93 9.16
N ALA A 65 -16.54 9.83 9.57
CA ALA A 65 -15.91 8.77 10.37
C ALA A 65 -14.76 8.07 9.64
N ALA A 66 -14.91 7.84 8.34
CA ALA A 66 -13.86 7.22 7.52
C ALA A 66 -12.66 8.16 7.34
N ARG A 67 -12.87 9.47 7.10
CA ARG A 67 -11.78 10.47 7.06
C ARG A 67 -11.01 10.50 8.38
N GLN A 68 -11.73 10.54 9.51
CA GLN A 68 -11.10 10.50 10.83
C GLN A 68 -10.34 9.20 11.06
N ALA A 69 -10.89 8.06 10.64
CA ALA A 69 -10.22 6.76 10.78
C ALA A 69 -8.91 6.72 9.99
N VAL A 70 -8.91 7.19 8.74
CA VAL A 70 -7.69 7.30 7.93
C VAL A 70 -6.71 8.29 8.56
N GLY A 71 -7.19 9.45 9.03
CA GLY A 71 -6.35 10.42 9.75
C GLY A 71 -5.64 9.79 10.95
N ASP A 72 -6.36 8.98 11.74
CA ASP A 72 -5.80 8.25 12.87
C ASP A 72 -4.86 7.12 12.42
N LEU A 73 -5.09 6.49 11.25
CA LEU A 73 -4.23 5.43 10.74
C LEU A 73 -2.87 5.96 10.29
N VAL A 74 -2.85 7.04 9.52
CA VAL A 74 -1.63 7.51 8.85
C VAL A 74 -1.05 8.81 9.42
N GLY A 75 -1.68 9.41 10.44
CA GLY A 75 -1.19 10.64 11.09
C GLY A 75 -1.35 11.88 10.21
N CYS A 76 -2.55 12.13 9.68
CA CYS A 76 -2.84 13.31 8.85
C CYS A 76 -4.10 14.04 9.29
N ASP A 77 -4.30 15.26 8.77
CA ASP A 77 -5.56 15.99 8.92
C ASP A 77 -6.68 15.25 8.16
N PRO A 78 -7.80 14.89 8.82
CA PRO A 78 -8.96 14.29 8.15
C PRO A 78 -9.52 15.13 7.00
N GLY A 79 -9.38 16.47 7.04
CA GLY A 79 -9.76 17.38 5.96
C GLY A 79 -8.93 17.23 4.69
N GLY A 80 -7.79 16.55 4.76
CA GLY A 80 -6.93 16.23 3.62
C GLY A 80 -7.11 14.81 3.06
N VAL A 81 -8.06 14.02 3.60
CA VAL A 81 -8.31 12.64 3.16
C VAL A 81 -9.30 12.65 2.00
N LEU A 82 -8.90 12.16 0.85
CA LEU A 82 -9.77 11.98 -0.33
C LEU A 82 -9.94 10.51 -0.66
N PHE A 83 -11.15 10.13 -1.11
CA PHE A 83 -11.50 8.79 -1.52
C PHE A 83 -11.67 8.68 -3.02
N ALA A 84 -11.19 7.58 -3.59
CA ALA A 84 -11.30 7.29 -5.01
C ALA A 84 -11.67 5.82 -5.24
N ARG A 85 -12.06 5.49 -6.45
CA ARG A 85 -12.38 4.10 -6.82
C ARG A 85 -11.21 3.14 -6.58
N SER A 86 -9.98 3.60 -6.76
CA SER A 86 -8.73 2.89 -6.44
C SER A 86 -7.61 3.89 -6.24
N MET A 87 -6.54 3.50 -5.54
CA MET A 87 -5.32 4.29 -5.46
C MET A 87 -4.75 4.60 -6.86
N THR A 88 -4.73 3.62 -7.75
CA THR A 88 -4.27 3.79 -9.13
C THR A 88 -5.01 4.91 -9.86
N GLN A 89 -6.36 4.95 -9.74
CA GLN A 89 -7.14 6.03 -10.34
C GLN A 89 -6.82 7.37 -9.69
N ALA A 90 -6.74 7.44 -8.36
CA ALA A 90 -6.38 8.68 -7.65
C ALA A 90 -5.01 9.22 -8.10
N THR A 91 -4.02 8.34 -8.30
CA THR A 91 -2.70 8.73 -8.81
C THR A 91 -2.80 9.30 -10.21
N TYR A 92 -3.62 8.71 -11.11
CA TYR A 92 -3.89 9.27 -12.44
C TYR A 92 -4.56 10.64 -12.36
N ASP A 93 -5.55 10.82 -11.49
CA ASP A 93 -6.29 12.07 -11.37
C ASP A 93 -5.40 13.19 -10.81
N ILE A 94 -4.58 12.88 -9.78
CA ILE A 94 -3.63 13.83 -9.18
C ILE A 94 -2.51 14.17 -10.17
N SER A 95 -1.93 13.18 -10.85
CA SER A 95 -0.84 13.43 -11.81
C SER A 95 -1.30 14.33 -12.96
N ARG A 96 -2.51 14.12 -13.47
CA ARG A 96 -3.11 14.98 -14.50
C ARG A 96 -3.42 16.39 -13.98
N ALA A 97 -3.91 16.49 -12.73
CA ALA A 97 -4.18 17.79 -12.13
C ALA A 97 -2.91 18.61 -11.95
N LEU A 98 -1.83 17.99 -11.46
CA LEU A 98 -0.52 18.63 -11.29
C LEU A 98 0.12 18.98 -12.64
N ALA A 99 -0.03 18.12 -13.65
CA ALA A 99 0.53 18.36 -14.98
C ALA A 99 -0.02 19.61 -15.69
N LYS A 100 -1.18 20.13 -15.26
CA LYS A 100 -1.72 21.41 -15.79
C LYS A 100 -0.78 22.61 -15.51
N GLU A 101 0.06 22.51 -14.49
CA GLU A 101 1.02 23.55 -14.10
C GLU A 101 2.43 23.30 -14.68
N TRP A 102 2.64 22.18 -15.39
CA TRP A 102 3.94 21.83 -15.95
C TRP A 102 4.13 22.38 -17.36
N SER A 103 5.39 22.49 -17.75
CA SER A 103 5.82 22.98 -19.06
C SER A 103 6.80 22.01 -19.70
N GLU A 104 7.05 22.19 -21.01
CA GLU A 104 8.07 21.45 -21.75
C GLU A 104 9.42 21.51 -21.04
N GLY A 105 10.03 20.35 -20.81
CA GLY A 105 11.31 20.20 -20.14
C GLY A 105 11.24 20.21 -18.60
N ASP A 106 10.07 20.34 -17.98
CA ASP A 106 9.91 20.00 -16.57
C ASP A 106 10.14 18.49 -16.36
N GLU A 107 10.42 18.07 -15.15
CA GLU A 107 10.83 16.70 -14.86
C GLU A 107 9.95 16.08 -13.77
N VAL A 108 9.62 14.81 -13.95
CA VAL A 108 9.10 13.94 -12.90
C VAL A 108 10.09 12.82 -12.63
N VAL A 109 10.29 12.48 -11.38
CA VAL A 109 11.20 11.39 -10.99
C VAL A 109 10.36 10.20 -10.53
N VAL A 110 10.64 9.03 -11.10
CA VAL A 110 10.00 7.75 -10.76
C VAL A 110 11.07 6.71 -10.46
N THR A 111 10.74 5.68 -9.69
CA THR A 111 11.71 4.66 -9.33
C THR A 111 11.36 3.29 -9.90
N ARG A 112 12.38 2.46 -10.23
CA ARG A 112 12.14 1.11 -10.74
C ARG A 112 11.68 0.12 -9.66
N VAL A 113 11.79 0.48 -8.39
CA VAL A 113 11.36 -0.38 -7.28
C VAL A 113 9.85 -0.30 -7.03
N ASP A 114 9.18 0.66 -7.66
CA ASP A 114 7.77 0.96 -7.50
C ASP A 114 6.83 -0.02 -8.22
N HIS A 115 5.61 -0.12 -7.72
CA HIS A 115 4.46 -0.65 -8.44
C HIS A 115 4.10 0.29 -9.61
N ASP A 116 3.69 -0.27 -10.74
CA ASP A 116 3.41 0.50 -11.97
C ASP A 116 2.31 1.57 -11.81
N ALA A 117 1.42 1.40 -10.82
CA ALA A 117 0.42 2.41 -10.46
C ALA A 117 1.04 3.70 -9.90
N ASN A 118 2.30 3.66 -9.44
CA ASN A 118 3.07 4.83 -9.02
C ASN A 118 4.16 5.24 -10.03
N ILE A 119 4.15 4.68 -11.22
CA ILE A 119 5.06 4.99 -12.32
C ILE A 119 4.30 5.56 -13.52
N ARG A 120 3.44 4.75 -14.14
CA ARG A 120 2.79 5.10 -15.42
C ARG A 120 1.93 6.36 -15.37
N PRO A 121 1.16 6.64 -14.31
CA PRO A 121 0.41 7.90 -14.25
C PRO A 121 1.32 9.13 -14.37
N TRP A 122 2.47 9.11 -13.72
CA TRP A 122 3.45 10.21 -13.74
C TRP A 122 4.15 10.35 -15.08
N VAL A 123 4.62 9.22 -15.65
CA VAL A 123 5.26 9.21 -16.97
C VAL A 123 4.31 9.72 -18.04
N GLN A 124 3.07 9.21 -18.07
CA GLN A 124 2.08 9.62 -19.07
C GLN A 124 1.64 11.08 -18.89
N ALA A 125 1.49 11.55 -17.65
CA ALA A 125 1.18 12.95 -17.38
C ALA A 125 2.32 13.88 -17.87
N ALA A 126 3.57 13.52 -17.60
CA ALA A 126 4.74 14.25 -18.10
C ALA A 126 4.79 14.28 -19.62
N GLU A 127 4.67 13.14 -20.28
CA GLU A 127 4.67 13.03 -21.74
C GLU A 127 3.58 13.89 -22.39
N SER A 128 2.41 13.99 -21.76
CA SER A 128 1.27 14.76 -22.30
C SER A 128 1.52 16.27 -22.43
N VAL A 129 2.50 16.80 -21.68
CA VAL A 129 2.84 18.23 -21.65
C VAL A 129 4.29 18.51 -22.10
N GLY A 130 5.00 17.50 -22.62
CA GLY A 130 6.39 17.64 -23.05
C GLY A 130 7.40 17.67 -21.89
N ALA A 131 6.99 17.30 -20.69
CA ALA A 131 7.89 17.08 -19.56
C ALA A 131 8.59 15.72 -19.66
N VAL A 132 9.64 15.50 -18.87
CA VAL A 132 10.53 14.34 -18.97
C VAL A 132 10.43 13.47 -17.72
N ALA A 133 10.32 12.16 -17.89
CA ALA A 133 10.44 11.20 -16.79
C ALA A 133 11.93 10.85 -16.55
N ARG A 134 12.41 11.07 -15.31
CA ARG A 134 13.72 10.63 -14.81
C ARG A 134 13.53 9.36 -14.01
N TRP A 135 14.45 8.41 -14.17
CA TRP A 135 14.36 7.11 -13.56
C TRP A 135 15.43 6.90 -12.50
N VAL A 136 15.03 6.47 -11.32
CA VAL A 136 15.94 6.05 -10.26
C VAL A 136 16.05 4.54 -10.26
N ASP A 137 17.27 4.05 -10.38
CA ASP A 137 17.59 2.63 -10.25
C ASP A 137 17.82 2.28 -8.76
N PHE A 138 17.54 1.03 -8.41
CA PHE A 138 17.90 0.46 -7.12
C PHE A 138 19.04 -0.54 -7.28
N ASP A 139 19.76 -0.85 -6.21
CA ASP A 139 20.82 -1.85 -6.23
C ASP A 139 20.20 -3.25 -6.46
N ARG A 140 20.74 -4.00 -7.45
CA ARG A 140 20.16 -5.28 -7.88
C ARG A 140 20.37 -6.41 -6.89
N GLU A 141 21.40 -6.33 -6.04
CA GLU A 141 21.75 -7.38 -5.09
C GLU A 141 21.00 -7.17 -3.77
N THR A 142 21.10 -5.96 -3.24
CA THR A 142 20.46 -5.60 -1.96
C THR A 142 19.01 -5.20 -2.10
N ALA A 143 18.61 -4.69 -3.28
CA ALA A 143 17.34 -4.02 -3.55
C ALA A 143 17.19 -2.67 -2.81
N GLU A 144 18.28 -2.07 -2.36
CA GLU A 144 18.26 -0.74 -1.74
C GLU A 144 17.99 0.36 -2.76
N LEU A 145 17.09 1.27 -2.40
CA LEU A 145 16.89 2.55 -3.07
C LEU A 145 17.50 3.64 -2.19
N THR A 146 18.70 4.11 -2.57
CA THR A 146 19.43 5.08 -1.77
C THR A 146 18.96 6.51 -2.00
N VAL A 147 19.13 7.38 -0.98
CA VAL A 147 18.85 8.82 -1.08
C VAL A 147 19.71 9.47 -2.16
N ASP A 148 20.97 9.04 -2.31
CA ASP A 148 21.90 9.58 -3.30
C ASP A 148 21.44 9.26 -4.72
N ALA A 149 20.95 8.03 -4.97
CA ALA A 149 20.39 7.68 -6.28
C ALA A 149 19.19 8.57 -6.66
N VAL A 150 18.33 8.91 -5.69
CA VAL A 150 17.24 9.87 -5.90
C VAL A 150 17.80 11.28 -6.17
N ARG A 151 18.76 11.74 -5.34
CA ARG A 151 19.35 13.08 -5.44
C ARG A 151 20.02 13.32 -6.80
N GLU A 152 20.66 12.32 -7.39
CA GLU A 152 21.28 12.39 -8.70
C GLU A 152 20.29 12.68 -9.84
N GLN A 153 19.00 12.38 -9.65
CA GLN A 153 17.96 12.64 -10.64
C GLN A 153 17.24 13.98 -10.42
N LEU A 154 17.52 14.69 -9.32
CA LEU A 154 16.86 15.96 -9.01
C LEU A 154 17.53 17.14 -9.74
N SER A 155 16.69 18.09 -10.16
CA SER A 155 17.12 19.38 -10.72
C SER A 155 16.13 20.48 -10.35
N ALA A 156 16.42 21.73 -10.69
CA ALA A 156 15.50 22.85 -10.53
C ALA A 156 14.21 22.73 -11.38
N ARG A 157 14.17 21.78 -12.31
CA ARG A 157 12.99 21.45 -13.13
C ARG A 157 12.16 20.33 -12.57
N THR A 158 12.61 19.63 -11.54
CA THR A 158 11.86 18.56 -10.91
C THR A 158 10.58 19.11 -10.28
N ARG A 159 9.43 18.56 -10.62
CA ARG A 159 8.11 18.94 -10.11
C ARG A 159 7.57 17.97 -9.10
N VAL A 160 7.73 16.67 -9.36
CA VAL A 160 7.27 15.59 -8.50
C VAL A 160 8.31 14.48 -8.47
N VAL A 161 8.50 13.90 -7.29
CA VAL A 161 9.17 12.61 -7.10
C VAL A 161 8.12 11.63 -6.60
N ALA A 162 7.92 10.53 -7.32
CA ALA A 162 7.04 9.44 -6.93
C ALA A 162 7.87 8.25 -6.46
N VAL A 163 7.66 7.82 -5.21
CA VAL A 163 8.42 6.74 -4.60
C VAL A 163 7.54 5.87 -3.71
N THR A 164 7.79 4.56 -3.71
CA THR A 164 7.08 3.63 -2.82
C THR A 164 7.52 3.79 -1.37
N GLY A 165 6.56 3.66 -0.44
CA GLY A 165 6.87 3.52 0.99
C GLY A 165 7.42 2.14 1.34
N ALA A 166 6.98 1.12 0.59
CA ALA A 166 7.54 -0.23 0.63
C ALA A 166 7.27 -0.95 -0.69
N SER A 167 8.28 -1.61 -1.26
CA SER A 167 8.11 -2.39 -2.49
C SER A 167 7.19 -3.58 -2.27
N ASN A 168 6.19 -3.74 -3.12
CA ASN A 168 5.22 -4.82 -3.03
C ASN A 168 5.77 -6.20 -3.44
N VAL A 169 6.99 -6.27 -3.95
CA VAL A 169 7.68 -7.52 -4.33
C VAL A 169 8.95 -7.77 -3.53
N LEU A 170 9.74 -6.74 -3.23
CA LEU A 170 11.03 -6.86 -2.55
C LEU A 170 10.95 -6.51 -1.05
N GLY A 171 9.86 -5.86 -0.65
CA GLY A 171 9.70 -5.35 0.71
C GLY A 171 10.52 -4.11 1.04
N THR A 172 11.46 -3.70 0.20
CA THR A 172 12.36 -2.55 0.41
C THR A 172 11.62 -1.32 0.92
N ARG A 173 12.08 -0.75 2.04
CA ARG A 173 11.56 0.48 2.67
C ARG A 173 12.61 1.58 2.55
N PRO A 174 12.50 2.50 1.58
CA PRO A 174 13.44 3.61 1.43
C PRO A 174 13.44 4.55 2.64
N ASP A 175 14.52 5.30 2.83
CA ASP A 175 14.59 6.37 3.83
C ASP A 175 13.78 7.60 3.34
N LEU A 176 12.44 7.50 3.48
CA LEU A 176 11.53 8.55 3.02
C LEU A 176 11.82 9.91 3.65
N PRO A 177 12.10 10.06 4.97
CA PRO A 177 12.43 11.35 5.54
C PRO A 177 13.66 12.00 4.92
N ALA A 178 14.69 11.23 4.56
CA ALA A 178 15.86 11.76 3.91
C ALA A 178 15.63 12.08 2.43
N ILE A 179 14.83 11.26 1.73
CA ILE A 179 14.37 11.53 0.37
C ILE A 179 13.51 12.80 0.34
N ALA A 180 12.56 12.96 1.26
CA ALA A 180 11.70 14.14 1.36
C ALA A 180 12.52 15.43 1.47
N ARG A 181 13.51 15.46 2.37
CA ARG A 181 14.41 16.63 2.47
C ARG A 181 15.08 16.96 1.15
N ALA A 182 15.64 15.98 0.45
CA ALA A 182 16.29 16.21 -0.84
C ALA A 182 15.31 16.72 -1.91
N VAL A 183 14.09 16.17 -1.93
CA VAL A 183 13.02 16.55 -2.86
C VAL A 183 12.56 17.99 -2.60
N HIS A 184 12.33 18.35 -1.34
CA HIS A 184 11.91 19.70 -0.94
C HIS A 184 13.01 20.73 -1.17
N ASP A 185 14.29 20.37 -0.94
CA ASP A 185 15.44 21.24 -1.25
C ASP A 185 15.53 21.57 -2.76
N ALA A 186 15.06 20.67 -3.62
CA ALA A 186 14.94 20.90 -5.05
C ALA A 186 13.66 21.68 -5.45
N GLY A 187 12.76 21.97 -4.51
CA GLY A 187 11.48 22.65 -4.74
C GLY A 187 10.39 21.78 -5.35
N ALA A 188 10.53 20.46 -5.30
CA ALA A 188 9.59 19.49 -5.83
C ALA A 188 8.65 18.93 -4.74
N LEU A 189 7.55 18.26 -5.16
CA LEU A 189 6.63 17.55 -4.30
C LEU A 189 6.99 16.07 -4.21
N LEU A 190 6.76 15.47 -3.03
CA LEU A 190 6.95 14.04 -2.80
C LEU A 190 5.60 13.31 -2.74
N TYR A 191 5.37 12.41 -3.70
CA TYR A 191 4.24 11.49 -3.70
C TYR A 191 4.69 10.09 -3.25
N VAL A 192 4.13 9.61 -2.15
CA VAL A 192 4.48 8.31 -1.57
C VAL A 192 3.37 7.28 -1.82
N ASP A 193 3.70 6.20 -2.52
CA ASP A 193 2.85 5.01 -2.56
C ASP A 193 3.04 4.20 -1.27
N GLY A 194 2.16 4.42 -0.30
CA GLY A 194 2.12 3.74 0.98
C GLY A 194 1.29 2.45 1.00
N VAL A 195 0.80 1.99 -0.16
CA VAL A 195 -0.13 0.85 -0.26
C VAL A 195 0.41 -0.41 0.41
N HIS A 196 1.70 -0.69 0.24
CA HIS A 196 2.33 -1.86 0.85
C HIS A 196 3.00 -1.55 2.21
N LEU A 197 3.22 -0.29 2.54
CA LEU A 197 3.74 0.11 3.86
C LEU A 197 2.65 0.08 4.93
N THR A 198 1.48 0.62 4.62
CA THR A 198 0.38 0.84 5.59
C THR A 198 -0.06 -0.42 6.36
N PRO A 199 -0.16 -1.63 5.77
CA PRO A 199 -0.53 -2.83 6.51
C PRO A 199 0.56 -3.40 7.43
N HIS A 200 1.83 -2.96 7.32
CA HIS A 200 2.96 -3.62 7.96
C HIS A 200 3.75 -2.76 8.94
N ALA A 201 3.57 -1.44 8.94
CA ALA A 201 4.34 -0.53 9.78
C ALA A 201 3.50 0.64 10.26
N PRO A 202 3.83 1.25 11.43
CA PRO A 202 3.24 2.50 11.82
C PRO A 202 3.60 3.60 10.82
N VAL A 203 2.60 4.39 10.43
CA VAL A 203 2.75 5.50 9.49
C VAL A 203 2.45 6.82 10.18
N ASP A 204 3.30 7.80 9.95
CA ASP A 204 3.04 9.22 10.21
C ASP A 204 3.48 10.01 8.99
N VAL A 205 2.50 10.55 8.25
CA VAL A 205 2.73 11.21 6.96
C VAL A 205 3.62 12.45 7.12
N ALA A 206 3.50 13.16 8.25
CA ALA A 206 4.32 14.33 8.52
C ALA A 206 5.78 13.94 8.82
N GLU A 207 6.00 12.87 9.59
CA GLU A 207 7.36 12.35 9.86
C GLU A 207 8.01 11.80 8.59
N LEU A 208 7.23 11.20 7.68
CA LEU A 208 7.72 10.75 6.38
C LEU A 208 8.08 11.91 5.44
N GLY A 209 7.52 13.10 5.68
CA GLY A 209 7.69 14.26 4.83
C GLY A 209 6.97 14.15 3.47
N ALA A 210 5.94 13.32 3.37
CA ALA A 210 5.17 13.14 2.15
C ALA A 210 4.19 14.29 1.94
N ASP A 211 4.20 14.89 0.76
CA ASP A 211 3.17 15.87 0.33
C ASP A 211 1.87 15.15 -0.03
N PHE A 212 1.99 13.97 -0.64
CA PHE A 212 0.88 13.04 -0.89
C PHE A 212 1.26 11.66 -0.38
N PHE A 213 0.32 11.00 0.27
CA PHE A 213 0.46 9.61 0.69
C PHE A 213 -0.75 8.81 0.23
N ALA A 214 -0.53 7.74 -0.52
CA ALA A 214 -1.58 6.90 -1.06
C ALA A 214 -1.64 5.55 -0.35
N CYS A 215 -2.84 5.04 -0.06
CA CYS A 215 -3.03 3.70 0.46
C CYS A 215 -4.32 3.05 -0.09
N SER A 216 -4.48 1.76 0.18
CA SER A 216 -5.62 0.98 -0.31
C SER A 216 -6.18 0.11 0.81
N PRO A 217 -7.40 0.38 1.29
CA PRO A 217 -7.99 -0.32 2.43
C PRO A 217 -8.02 -1.84 2.30
N TYR A 218 -8.22 -2.39 1.10
CA TYR A 218 -8.23 -3.84 0.89
C TYR A 218 -6.89 -4.54 1.18
N LYS A 219 -5.80 -3.78 1.39
CA LYS A 219 -4.51 -4.30 1.84
C LYS A 219 -4.41 -4.35 3.38
N PHE A 220 -5.20 -3.53 4.07
CA PHE A 220 -5.29 -3.49 5.52
C PHE A 220 -6.72 -3.78 6.00
N PHE A 221 -7.28 -4.90 5.50
CA PHE A 221 -8.54 -5.53 5.93
C PHE A 221 -9.84 -4.86 5.49
N GLY A 222 -9.79 -3.74 4.76
CA GLY A 222 -10.96 -2.99 4.31
C GLY A 222 -11.49 -3.41 2.94
N GLY A 223 -12.39 -2.59 2.37
CA GLY A 223 -12.97 -2.78 1.05
C GLY A 223 -12.07 -2.29 -0.09
N HIS A 224 -12.47 -2.62 -1.33
CA HIS A 224 -11.74 -2.24 -2.55
C HIS A 224 -12.06 -0.80 -2.96
N HIS A 225 -11.31 0.14 -2.43
CA HIS A 225 -11.25 1.53 -2.89
C HIS A 225 -9.85 2.12 -2.64
N GLY A 226 -9.61 3.34 -3.10
CA GLY A 226 -8.36 4.06 -2.90
C GLY A 226 -8.50 5.21 -1.92
N VAL A 227 -7.41 5.53 -1.27
CA VAL A 227 -7.27 6.69 -0.39
C VAL A 227 -5.99 7.43 -0.78
N VAL A 228 -6.08 8.75 -0.89
CA VAL A 228 -4.90 9.62 -0.90
C VAL A 228 -5.09 10.66 0.17
N VAL A 229 -4.01 11.01 0.84
CA VAL A 229 -4.00 12.10 1.82
C VAL A 229 -2.97 13.14 1.43
N ALA A 230 -3.30 14.40 1.67
CA ALA A 230 -2.40 15.54 1.52
C ALA A 230 -2.85 16.64 2.50
N ALA A 231 -1.99 17.62 2.76
CA ALA A 231 -2.40 18.78 3.54
C ALA A 231 -3.55 19.53 2.83
N PRO A 232 -4.61 19.96 3.54
CA PRO A 232 -5.72 20.71 2.92
C PRO A 232 -5.23 21.93 2.14
N GLU A 233 -4.22 22.66 2.65
CA GLU A 233 -3.63 23.84 2.00
C GLU A 233 -2.93 23.51 0.68
N LEU A 234 -2.40 22.29 0.54
CA LEU A 234 -1.85 21.81 -0.73
C LEU A 234 -2.99 21.51 -1.71
N LEU A 235 -4.03 20.81 -1.26
CA LEU A 235 -5.19 20.47 -2.09
C LEU A 235 -5.92 21.72 -2.60
N GLU A 236 -6.00 22.79 -1.81
CA GLU A 236 -6.61 24.06 -2.23
C GLU A 236 -5.97 24.69 -3.46
N ARG A 237 -4.68 24.43 -3.69
CA ARG A 237 -3.93 24.96 -4.84
C ARG A 237 -4.08 24.14 -6.10
N ILE A 238 -4.65 22.93 -6.02
CA ILE A 238 -4.73 21.97 -7.12
C ILE A 238 -6.15 21.91 -7.67
N HIS A 239 -6.29 22.00 -8.98
CA HIS A 239 -7.59 22.03 -9.67
C HIS A 239 -7.77 20.78 -10.56
N PRO A 240 -8.33 19.68 -10.03
CA PRO A 240 -8.60 18.47 -10.81
C PRO A 240 -9.70 18.71 -11.85
N ASP A 241 -9.80 17.82 -12.83
CA ASP A 241 -10.98 17.77 -13.68
C ASP A 241 -12.15 17.23 -12.86
N LYS A 242 -13.28 17.96 -12.90
CA LYS A 242 -14.49 17.61 -12.16
C LYS A 242 -15.73 18.01 -12.92
N LEU A 243 -16.88 17.46 -12.54
CA LEU A 243 -18.17 17.88 -13.09
C LEU A 243 -18.48 19.33 -12.65
N LEU A 244 -19.14 20.09 -13.52
CA LEU A 244 -19.51 21.48 -13.23
C LEU A 244 -20.29 21.65 -11.92
N PRO A 245 -21.28 20.79 -11.55
CA PRO A 245 -22.01 20.92 -10.29
C PRO A 245 -21.31 20.27 -9.08
N ALA A 246 -20.11 19.67 -9.24
CA ALA A 246 -19.38 19.09 -8.12
C ALA A 246 -18.84 20.19 -7.20
N ALA A 247 -18.68 19.86 -5.91
CA ALA A 247 -18.15 20.77 -4.90
C ALA A 247 -16.80 21.38 -5.30
N ASP A 248 -16.57 22.62 -4.89
CA ASP A 248 -15.27 23.30 -5.05
C ASP A 248 -14.40 23.16 -3.80
N ASP A 249 -15.00 22.78 -2.68
CA ASP A 249 -14.29 22.60 -1.41
C ASP A 249 -13.39 21.35 -1.43
N VAL A 250 -12.32 21.38 -0.66
CA VAL A 250 -11.46 20.22 -0.43
C VAL A 250 -11.94 19.43 0.80
N PRO A 251 -11.78 18.11 0.75
CA PRO A 251 -11.22 17.26 -0.31
C PRO A 251 -12.23 16.86 -1.39
N GLU A 252 -13.50 17.25 -1.27
CA GLU A 252 -14.63 16.80 -2.11
C GLU A 252 -14.43 17.09 -3.60
N ARG A 253 -13.68 18.15 -3.97
CA ARG A 253 -13.41 18.47 -5.38
C ARG A 253 -12.63 17.39 -6.12
N PHE A 254 -11.92 16.52 -5.39
CA PHE A 254 -11.15 15.40 -5.94
C PHE A 254 -11.96 14.10 -6.01
N GLU A 255 -13.15 14.06 -5.42
CA GLU A 255 -13.97 12.87 -5.33
C GLU A 255 -14.99 12.82 -6.45
N LEU A 256 -14.81 11.90 -7.39
CA LEU A 256 -15.64 11.80 -8.59
C LEU A 256 -16.83 10.86 -8.36
N GLY A 257 -18.03 11.46 -8.30
CA GLY A 257 -19.29 10.75 -8.12
C GLY A 257 -19.63 10.44 -6.66
N THR A 258 -20.75 9.75 -6.44
CA THR A 258 -21.21 9.34 -5.11
C THR A 258 -20.24 8.34 -4.50
N LEU A 259 -19.82 8.60 -3.27
CA LEU A 259 -18.90 7.73 -2.54
C LEU A 259 -19.55 6.40 -2.16
N PRO A 260 -18.77 5.30 -2.11
CA PRO A 260 -19.23 3.97 -1.70
C PRO A 260 -19.30 3.88 -0.17
N TYR A 261 -20.38 4.36 0.44
CA TYR A 261 -20.53 4.51 1.89
C TYR A 261 -20.26 3.22 2.66
N GLU A 262 -20.70 2.08 2.12
CA GLU A 262 -20.44 0.76 2.72
C GLU A 262 -18.94 0.44 2.79
N LEU A 263 -18.17 0.77 1.76
CA LEU A 263 -16.72 0.56 1.74
C LEU A 263 -16.03 1.48 2.74
N LEU A 264 -16.52 2.73 2.87
CA LEU A 264 -15.99 3.70 3.85
C LEU A 264 -16.26 3.25 5.28
N ALA A 265 -17.45 2.73 5.56
CA ALA A 265 -17.75 2.11 6.86
C ALA A 265 -16.84 0.91 7.14
N GLY A 266 -16.57 0.09 6.12
CA GLY A 266 -15.58 -0.99 6.19
C GLY A 266 -14.18 -0.49 6.51
N THR A 267 -13.78 0.65 5.95
CA THR A 267 -12.48 1.26 6.26
C THR A 267 -12.39 1.72 7.71
N THR A 268 -13.44 2.35 8.23
CA THR A 268 -13.51 2.70 9.65
C THR A 268 -13.36 1.47 10.53
N ALA A 269 -14.12 0.40 10.24
CA ALA A 269 -14.04 -0.85 11.00
C ALA A 269 -12.67 -1.55 10.87
N ALA A 270 -12.01 -1.46 9.71
CA ALA A 270 -10.67 -2.00 9.52
C ALA A 270 -9.62 -1.26 10.38
N VAL A 271 -9.71 0.07 10.45
CA VAL A 271 -8.82 0.86 11.32
C VAL A 271 -9.10 0.59 12.80
N ASP A 272 -10.38 0.44 13.18
CA ASP A 272 -10.76 0.07 14.55
C ASP A 272 -10.26 -1.33 14.91
N PHE A 273 -10.30 -2.29 13.96
CA PHE A 273 -9.72 -3.62 14.12
C PHE A 273 -8.21 -3.56 14.35
N ILE A 274 -7.49 -2.81 13.51
CA ILE A 274 -6.04 -2.59 13.68
C ILE A 274 -5.74 -1.97 15.06
N ALA A 275 -6.49 -0.94 15.45
CA ALA A 275 -6.33 -0.29 16.74
C ALA A 275 -6.53 -1.24 17.94
N GLY A 276 -7.35 -2.28 17.76
CA GLY A 276 -7.64 -3.29 18.78
C GLY A 276 -6.68 -4.49 18.81
N LEU A 277 -5.67 -4.58 17.93
CA LEU A 277 -4.81 -5.77 17.83
C LEU A 277 -3.95 -6.01 19.09
N ALA A 278 -3.43 -4.96 19.71
CA ALA A 278 -2.49 -5.07 20.82
C ALA A 278 -2.56 -3.94 21.85
N SER A 279 -3.51 -3.00 21.76
CA SER A 279 -3.57 -1.81 22.62
C SER A 279 -4.96 -1.53 23.17
N GLU A 280 -5.00 -1.03 24.41
CA GLU A 280 -6.20 -0.55 25.09
C GLU A 280 -6.12 0.96 25.46
N ALA A 281 -5.22 1.70 24.80
CA ALA A 281 -5.09 3.15 25.03
C ALA A 281 -6.42 3.88 24.73
N ALA A 282 -6.60 5.07 25.30
CA ALA A 282 -7.87 5.79 25.24
C ALA A 282 -8.20 6.29 23.83
N ASP A 283 -7.22 6.84 23.10
CA ASP A 283 -7.41 7.38 21.77
C ASP A 283 -7.02 6.39 20.67
N ARG A 284 -7.69 6.49 19.51
CA ARG A 284 -7.50 5.56 18.41
C ARG A 284 -6.12 5.66 17.77
N ARG A 285 -5.57 6.87 17.62
CA ARG A 285 -4.24 7.07 17.04
C ARG A 285 -3.16 6.34 17.83
N THR A 286 -3.14 6.51 19.15
CA THR A 286 -2.20 5.82 20.04
C THR A 286 -2.35 4.31 19.92
N ARG A 287 -3.61 3.80 19.93
CA ARG A 287 -3.86 2.35 19.74
C ARG A 287 -3.32 1.83 18.41
N VAL A 288 -3.56 2.56 17.32
CA VAL A 288 -3.02 2.20 16.00
C VAL A 288 -1.50 2.10 16.04
N LEU A 289 -0.81 3.11 16.56
CA LEU A 289 0.65 3.12 16.61
C LEU A 289 1.22 1.97 17.46
N GLU A 290 0.62 1.70 18.62
CA GLU A 290 1.07 0.61 19.50
C GLU A 290 0.81 -0.77 18.87
N SER A 291 -0.38 -0.95 18.29
CA SER A 291 -0.75 -2.19 17.61
C SER A 291 0.12 -2.45 16.37
N MET A 292 0.39 -1.43 15.57
CA MET A 292 1.24 -1.56 14.39
C MET A 292 2.71 -1.84 14.75
N ARG A 293 3.23 -1.27 15.85
CA ARG A 293 4.58 -1.64 16.34
C ARG A 293 4.65 -3.09 16.83
N ALA A 294 3.61 -3.56 17.51
CA ALA A 294 3.53 -4.96 17.94
C ALA A 294 3.42 -5.92 16.76
N LEU A 295 2.66 -5.52 15.73
CA LEU A 295 2.51 -6.26 14.49
C LEU A 295 3.82 -6.33 13.71
N GLU A 296 4.46 -5.19 13.45
CA GLU A 296 5.75 -5.10 12.75
C GLU A 296 6.78 -6.03 13.41
N LYS A 297 6.90 -5.96 14.74
CA LYS A 297 7.79 -6.86 15.49
C LYS A 297 7.47 -8.34 15.29
N TYR A 298 6.21 -8.72 15.35
CA TYR A 298 5.77 -10.11 15.13
C TYR A 298 6.08 -10.58 13.71
N GLU A 299 5.74 -9.74 12.72
CA GLU A 299 6.00 -10.05 11.32
C GLU A 299 7.50 -10.15 11.02
N ASP A 300 8.33 -9.29 11.59
CA ASP A 300 9.79 -9.34 11.43
C ASP A 300 10.37 -10.65 11.98
N GLU A 301 9.93 -11.09 13.17
CA GLU A 301 10.37 -12.34 13.79
C GLU A 301 9.97 -13.56 12.93
N LEU A 302 8.72 -13.61 12.48
CA LEU A 302 8.21 -14.71 11.67
C LEU A 302 8.83 -14.71 10.26
N PHE A 303 9.04 -13.52 9.69
CA PHE A 303 9.65 -13.36 8.37
C PHE A 303 11.13 -13.75 8.38
N GLY A 304 11.85 -13.49 9.47
CA GLY A 304 13.21 -13.99 9.68
C GLY A 304 13.29 -15.51 9.54
N LYS A 305 12.35 -16.25 10.16
CA LYS A 305 12.26 -17.73 10.03
C LYS A 305 11.99 -18.14 8.58
N LEU A 306 11.07 -17.43 7.90
CA LEU A 306 10.78 -17.70 6.49
C LEU A 306 12.02 -17.53 5.60
N LEU A 307 12.74 -16.41 5.74
CA LEU A 307 13.94 -16.14 4.95
C LEU A 307 15.06 -17.16 5.22
N GLU A 308 15.29 -17.50 6.48
CA GLU A 308 16.28 -18.54 6.86
C GLU A 308 15.91 -19.88 6.23
N GLY A 309 14.64 -20.28 6.32
CA GLY A 309 14.15 -21.51 5.73
C GLY A 309 14.31 -21.53 4.21
N LEU A 310 13.92 -20.47 3.51
CA LEU A 310 14.10 -20.37 2.05
C LEU A 310 15.57 -20.39 1.62
N ARG A 311 16.47 -19.71 2.35
CA ARG A 311 17.92 -19.75 2.10
C ARG A 311 18.52 -21.14 2.29
N GLY A 312 17.94 -21.94 3.18
CA GLY A 312 18.35 -23.32 3.45
C GLY A 312 17.93 -24.33 2.38
N ILE A 313 17.03 -23.99 1.46
CA ILE A 313 16.57 -24.90 0.41
C ILE A 313 17.49 -24.81 -0.81
N PRO A 314 18.18 -25.89 -1.23
CA PRO A 314 19.02 -25.88 -2.43
C PRO A 314 18.21 -25.49 -3.67
N GLY A 315 18.77 -24.62 -4.51
CA GLY A 315 18.11 -24.17 -5.74
C GLY A 315 17.18 -22.97 -5.56
N VAL A 316 16.83 -22.59 -4.35
CA VAL A 316 16.09 -21.34 -4.11
C VAL A 316 17.02 -20.14 -4.24
N ARG A 317 16.60 -19.16 -5.03
CA ARG A 317 17.23 -17.85 -5.12
C ARG A 317 16.27 -16.77 -4.65
N LEU A 318 16.62 -16.08 -3.56
CA LEU A 318 15.94 -14.88 -3.08
C LEU A 318 16.42 -13.63 -3.84
N TYR A 319 15.54 -12.68 -4.05
CA TYR A 319 15.82 -11.38 -4.67
C TYR A 319 15.69 -10.28 -3.64
N GLY A 320 16.75 -9.46 -3.52
CA GLY A 320 16.86 -8.38 -2.56
C GLY A 320 17.12 -8.82 -1.12
N ASP A 321 17.95 -8.05 -0.44
CA ASP A 321 18.21 -8.16 1.00
C ASP A 321 18.39 -6.77 1.60
N PRO A 322 17.34 -5.90 1.51
CA PRO A 322 17.43 -4.54 2.01
C PRO A 322 17.48 -4.53 3.54
N GLU A 323 18.15 -3.51 4.10
CA GLU A 323 18.30 -3.33 5.55
C GLU A 323 16.94 -3.15 6.25
N ARG A 324 16.03 -2.39 5.60
CA ARG A 324 14.67 -2.15 6.10
C ARG A 324 13.67 -2.69 5.10
N ARG A 325 12.75 -3.53 5.56
CA ARG A 325 11.77 -4.16 4.68
C ARG A 325 10.44 -4.47 5.36
N THR A 326 9.41 -4.64 4.56
CA THR A 326 8.17 -5.31 4.93
C THR A 326 8.30 -6.83 4.72
N PRO A 327 7.46 -7.68 5.34
CA PRO A 327 7.62 -9.12 5.35
C PRO A 327 7.21 -9.77 4.02
N THR A 328 7.94 -9.45 2.95
CA THR A 328 7.70 -9.93 1.59
C THR A 328 8.95 -10.54 0.99
N ALA A 329 8.90 -11.84 0.66
CA ALA A 329 9.94 -12.58 -0.04
C ALA A 329 9.59 -12.71 -1.53
N PHE A 330 10.60 -12.54 -2.39
CA PHE A 330 10.51 -12.72 -3.83
C PHE A 330 11.59 -13.70 -4.27
N PHE A 331 11.21 -14.83 -4.85
CA PHE A 331 12.16 -15.92 -5.08
C PHE A 331 11.82 -16.77 -6.29
N THR A 332 12.85 -17.47 -6.80
CA THR A 332 12.73 -18.50 -7.85
C THR A 332 13.29 -19.82 -7.35
N VAL A 333 12.90 -20.93 -7.97
CA VAL A 333 13.44 -22.27 -7.73
C VAL A 333 14.17 -22.72 -9.01
N ALA A 334 15.45 -23.06 -8.90
CA ALA A 334 16.28 -23.42 -10.05
C ALA A 334 15.72 -24.64 -10.80
N GLY A 335 15.66 -24.56 -12.12
CA GLY A 335 15.15 -25.65 -12.97
C GLY A 335 13.63 -25.73 -13.09
N HIS A 336 12.87 -24.86 -12.42
CA HIS A 336 11.42 -24.85 -12.44
C HIS A 336 10.89 -23.51 -12.93
N ASP A 337 9.78 -23.56 -13.68
CA ASP A 337 9.00 -22.37 -14.00
C ASP A 337 8.26 -21.85 -12.76
N ASN A 338 8.20 -20.54 -12.59
CA ASN A 338 7.57 -19.94 -11.41
C ASN A 338 6.10 -20.32 -11.26
N ARG A 339 5.41 -20.56 -12.39
CA ARG A 339 4.02 -20.99 -12.41
C ARG A 339 3.90 -22.44 -11.91
N GLU A 340 4.81 -23.33 -12.26
CA GLU A 340 4.84 -24.70 -11.76
C GLU A 340 5.02 -24.71 -10.24
N VAL A 341 5.93 -23.89 -9.71
CA VAL A 341 6.11 -23.73 -8.25
C VAL A 341 4.81 -23.26 -7.59
N TYR A 342 4.16 -22.25 -8.16
CA TYR A 342 2.89 -21.72 -7.65
C TYR A 342 1.78 -22.78 -7.67
N GLU A 343 1.61 -23.52 -8.78
CA GLU A 343 0.60 -24.58 -8.93
C GLU A 343 0.84 -25.72 -7.92
N HIS A 344 2.09 -26.11 -7.67
CA HIS A 344 2.44 -27.10 -6.66
C HIS A 344 2.07 -26.62 -5.23
N LEU A 345 2.43 -25.39 -4.88
CA LEU A 345 2.07 -24.80 -3.59
C LEU A 345 0.57 -24.69 -3.41
N ALA A 346 -0.16 -24.30 -4.44
CA ALA A 346 -1.62 -24.21 -4.42
C ALA A 346 -2.26 -25.58 -4.18
N ALA A 347 -1.74 -26.66 -4.80
CA ALA A 347 -2.20 -28.03 -4.55
C ALA A 347 -1.96 -28.49 -3.11
N ALA A 348 -0.92 -27.97 -2.44
CA ALA A 348 -0.66 -28.18 -1.03
C ALA A 348 -1.47 -27.26 -0.09
N GLY A 349 -2.38 -26.44 -0.62
CA GLY A 349 -3.19 -25.48 0.14
C GLY A 349 -2.39 -24.26 0.63
N VAL A 350 -1.35 -23.87 -0.11
CA VAL A 350 -0.53 -22.69 0.15
C VAL A 350 -0.71 -21.69 -0.99
N ASN A 351 -1.23 -20.50 -0.68
CA ASN A 351 -1.46 -19.44 -1.67
C ASN A 351 -0.27 -18.46 -1.69
N ALA A 352 0.75 -18.78 -2.53
CA ALA A 352 1.91 -17.96 -2.79
C ALA A 352 2.09 -17.78 -4.30
N PRO A 353 1.43 -16.80 -4.90
CA PRO A 353 1.35 -16.63 -6.35
C PRO A 353 2.68 -16.20 -6.99
N ALA A 354 2.77 -16.39 -8.31
CA ALA A 354 3.93 -16.02 -9.12
C ALA A 354 3.54 -15.03 -10.22
N SER A 355 4.23 -13.90 -10.31
CA SER A 355 4.06 -12.85 -11.32
C SER A 355 5.11 -11.74 -11.11
N SER A 356 5.09 -10.71 -11.95
CA SER A 356 5.72 -9.41 -11.67
C SER A 356 4.89 -8.53 -10.72
N PHE A 357 3.63 -8.86 -10.46
CA PHE A 357 2.71 -8.14 -9.54
C PHE A 357 2.63 -6.64 -9.82
N TYR A 358 2.59 -6.26 -11.08
CA TYR A 358 2.65 -4.86 -11.54
C TYR A 358 3.93 -4.11 -11.11
N ALA A 359 4.93 -4.75 -10.54
CA ALA A 359 6.27 -4.20 -10.35
C ALA A 359 7.15 -4.58 -11.56
N ILE A 360 6.67 -4.24 -12.76
CA ILE A 360 7.26 -4.69 -14.03
C ILE A 360 8.67 -4.16 -14.23
N GLU A 361 8.92 -2.90 -13.82
CA GLU A 361 10.25 -2.29 -13.93
C GLU A 361 11.24 -2.95 -12.97
N ALA A 362 10.81 -3.28 -11.74
CA ALA A 362 11.65 -4.02 -10.79
C ALA A 362 11.98 -5.43 -11.31
N SER A 363 10.98 -6.13 -11.85
CA SER A 363 11.16 -7.47 -12.41
C SER A 363 12.16 -7.47 -13.58
N ARG A 364 12.02 -6.52 -14.51
CA ARG A 364 12.95 -6.37 -15.65
C ARG A 364 14.35 -5.98 -15.19
N TRP A 365 14.44 -5.07 -14.21
CA TRP A 365 15.72 -4.62 -13.67
C TRP A 365 16.49 -5.74 -12.98
N LEU A 366 15.80 -6.66 -12.30
CA LEU A 366 16.36 -7.86 -11.69
C LEU A 366 16.71 -8.98 -12.70
N GLY A 367 16.38 -8.79 -13.99
CA GLY A 367 16.61 -9.78 -15.02
C GLY A 367 15.58 -10.91 -15.08
N LEU A 368 14.43 -10.74 -14.42
CA LEU A 368 13.32 -11.70 -14.37
C LEU A 368 12.33 -11.54 -15.54
N GLY A 369 12.52 -10.51 -16.38
CA GLY A 369 11.60 -10.19 -17.48
C GLY A 369 10.20 -9.83 -16.97
N ASP A 370 9.18 -10.10 -17.76
CA ASP A 370 7.78 -9.79 -17.45
C ASP A 370 7.11 -10.86 -16.57
N GLY A 371 7.71 -12.04 -16.46
CA GLY A 371 7.19 -13.19 -15.71
C GLY A 371 7.34 -13.06 -14.20
N GLY A 372 8.31 -12.29 -13.74
CA GLY A 372 8.55 -12.09 -12.30
C GLY A 372 9.09 -13.33 -11.59
N ALA A 373 8.62 -13.55 -10.36
CA ALA A 373 9.00 -14.67 -9.49
C ALA A 373 7.83 -15.05 -8.56
N VAL A 374 8.03 -16.06 -7.72
CA VAL A 374 7.09 -16.40 -6.64
C VAL A 374 7.21 -15.33 -5.55
N ARG A 375 6.05 -14.87 -5.05
CA ARG A 375 5.98 -13.91 -3.95
C ARG A 375 5.31 -14.54 -2.74
N ALA A 376 5.95 -14.44 -1.59
CA ALA A 376 5.36 -14.81 -0.30
C ALA A 376 5.45 -13.62 0.65
N GLY A 377 4.30 -13.06 1.02
CA GLY A 377 4.17 -11.97 1.99
C GLY A 377 3.32 -12.40 3.16
N LEU A 378 3.73 -12.02 4.36
CA LEU A 378 2.99 -12.29 5.58
C LEU A 378 1.80 -11.32 5.74
N ALA A 379 0.96 -11.64 6.69
CA ALA A 379 -0.12 -10.80 7.19
C ALA A 379 -0.30 -11.09 8.68
N PRO A 380 -0.99 -10.24 9.45
CA PRO A 380 -1.16 -10.43 10.90
C PRO A 380 -1.75 -11.77 11.33
N TYR A 381 -2.42 -12.45 10.42
CA TYR A 381 -2.99 -13.79 10.63
C TYR A 381 -2.06 -14.93 10.19
N THR A 382 -0.90 -14.67 9.61
CA THR A 382 0.07 -15.72 9.26
C THR A 382 0.72 -16.25 10.54
N ASN A 383 0.88 -17.56 10.66
CA ASN A 383 1.52 -18.19 11.81
C ASN A 383 2.68 -19.11 11.40
N GLU A 384 3.35 -19.73 12.37
CA GLU A 384 4.49 -20.63 12.12
C GLU A 384 4.09 -21.85 11.29
N ASP A 385 2.92 -22.44 11.52
CA ASP A 385 2.44 -23.60 10.74
C ASP A 385 2.26 -23.23 9.25
N ASP A 386 1.78 -22.02 8.96
CA ASP A 386 1.65 -21.53 7.59
C ASP A 386 3.04 -21.42 6.93
N VAL A 387 4.05 -20.90 7.66
CA VAL A 387 5.45 -20.78 7.18
C VAL A 387 6.04 -22.17 6.94
N ASP A 388 5.88 -23.11 7.87
CA ASP A 388 6.39 -24.46 7.73
C ASP A 388 5.80 -25.17 6.50
N ARG A 389 4.51 -24.97 6.22
CA ARG A 389 3.83 -25.51 5.02
C ARG A 389 4.40 -24.93 3.73
N LEU A 390 4.65 -23.62 3.69
CA LEU A 390 5.27 -22.98 2.53
C LEU A 390 6.68 -23.55 2.29
N LEU A 391 7.49 -23.62 3.33
CA LEU A 391 8.87 -24.15 3.24
C LEU A 391 8.90 -25.61 2.79
N ALA A 392 8.02 -26.45 3.34
CA ALA A 392 7.88 -27.85 2.94
C ALA A 392 7.53 -27.97 1.45
N GLY A 393 6.52 -27.22 0.98
CA GLY A 393 6.12 -27.22 -0.43
C GLY A 393 7.21 -26.74 -1.38
N VAL A 394 7.96 -25.68 -1.01
CA VAL A 394 9.10 -25.21 -1.82
C VAL A 394 10.21 -26.26 -1.84
N ALA A 395 10.50 -26.91 -0.71
CA ALA A 395 11.54 -27.96 -0.63
C ALA A 395 11.16 -29.22 -1.43
N GLU A 396 9.86 -29.52 -1.59
CA GLU A 396 9.38 -30.60 -2.45
C GLU A 396 9.62 -30.33 -3.92
N VAL A 397 9.36 -29.11 -4.38
CA VAL A 397 9.63 -28.69 -5.77
C VAL A 397 11.12 -28.67 -6.08
N ALA A 398 11.96 -28.25 -5.13
CA ALA A 398 13.40 -28.10 -5.32
C ALA A 398 14.19 -29.42 -5.35
N ARG A 399 13.53 -30.58 -5.14
CA ARG A 399 14.15 -31.93 -5.21
C ARG A 399 14.26 -32.46 -6.62
#